data_f6fb11c41957fed0dbc9ac8072418fba
#
_entry.id   f6fb11c41957fed0dbc9ac8072418fba
#
_cell.length_a   1.000
_cell.length_b   1.000
_cell.length_c   1.000
_cell.angle_alpha   90.00
_cell.angle_beta   90.00
_cell.angle_gamma   90.00
#
_symmetry.space_group_name_H-M   'P 1'
#
loop_
_entity.id
_entity.type
_entity.pdbx_description
1 polymer ?
#
loop_
_entity_poly.entity_id
_entity_poly.type
_entity_poly.pdbx_seq_one_letter_code
_entity_poly.pdbx_strand_id
1 'polypeptide(L)'
;MRRSDCFSFFAIIVLALLCALTGAMGPADTGAKASEKSARRNLPRQWTRPGPLGATPKRDTDTLPLSDQGNKGSWKKYQAMSDEFEGTELDSQKWWPTNPTWKGRKPGLFHPRNVSVRDGKLLLTMRKEHVPKMDKLQGFHTYTCAAVQSKTKVKYGYFEVKAKPMKSAGSSSFWFYATSRDWHTEIDVYEIGGTAPKFEKKYNMNVHVFRTPTERRHWSLHGEWVAPANLAEDYHVYGLEWDDNKIKWFVDGVLVRWVENTHWHQPLTLNFDSETMPNWFGLPNDEDLPSVYSVEYVRAWNKGE
;
A
#
# COMPACT_ATOMS: atom_id res chain seq x y z
N MET A 1 -10.12 65.22 -20.18
CA MET A 1 -9.53 64.83 -21.47
C MET A 1 -9.62 63.29 -21.52
N ARG A 2 -10.60 62.76 -22.25
CA ARG A 2 -10.55 62.14 -23.61
C ARG A 2 -9.56 60.98 -23.64
N ARG A 3 -9.82 59.77 -24.02
CA ARG A 3 -10.84 59.02 -24.78
C ARG A 3 -10.56 57.54 -24.49
N SER A 4 -11.46 56.64 -24.28
CA SER A 4 -12.46 55.92 -25.12
C SER A 4 -11.89 54.81 -25.99
N ASP A 5 -12.53 53.67 -25.84
CA ASP A 5 -12.91 52.64 -26.87
C ASP A 5 -11.90 51.56 -27.20
N CYS A 6 -12.18 50.27 -27.36
CA CYS A 6 -13.34 49.72 -28.09
C CYS A 6 -13.47 48.19 -27.81
N PHE A 7 -14.67 47.74 -27.90
CA PHE A 7 -15.20 46.38 -27.99
C PHE A 7 -14.57 45.50 -29.06
N SER A 8 -14.58 44.18 -28.84
CA SER A 8 -15.05 43.26 -29.88
C SER A 8 -15.50 41.91 -29.32
N PHE A 9 -16.78 41.67 -29.40
CA PHE A 9 -17.46 40.38 -29.35
C PHE A 9 -17.14 39.58 -30.62
N PHE A 10 -16.86 38.29 -30.51
CA PHE A 10 -17.08 37.36 -31.61
C PHE A 10 -17.94 36.19 -31.13
N ALA A 11 -19.20 36.27 -31.52
CA ALA A 11 -20.11 35.15 -31.52
C ALA A 11 -19.83 34.30 -32.77
N ILE A 12 -19.70 32.99 -32.63
CA ILE A 12 -19.72 32.07 -33.77
C ILE A 12 -20.95 31.17 -33.64
N ILE A 13 -21.72 31.27 -34.71
CA ILE A 13 -23.00 30.68 -35.03
C ILE A 13 -22.88 29.16 -35.18
N VAL A 14 -23.85 28.47 -34.58
CA VAL A 14 -24.17 27.06 -34.84
C VAL A 14 -24.72 26.92 -36.25
N LEU A 15 -24.12 26.06 -37.06
CA LEU A 15 -24.75 25.61 -38.32
C LEU A 15 -24.96 24.10 -38.25
N ALA A 16 -26.19 23.69 -38.04
CA ALA A 16 -26.63 22.32 -38.18
C ALA A 16 -26.72 21.98 -39.67
N LEU A 17 -26.03 20.93 -40.10
CA LEU A 17 -26.33 20.30 -41.40
C LEU A 17 -26.76 18.86 -41.16
N LEU A 18 -28.03 18.60 -41.36
CA LEU A 18 -28.58 17.25 -41.57
C LEU A 18 -28.04 16.70 -42.91
N CYS A 19 -27.35 15.58 -42.84
CA CYS A 19 -27.27 14.68 -43.99
C CYS A 19 -27.58 13.25 -43.50
N ALA A 20 -28.79 12.82 -43.84
CA ALA A 20 -29.11 11.40 -43.83
C ALA A 20 -28.51 10.77 -45.09
N LEU A 21 -27.79 9.66 -44.90
CA LEU A 21 -27.60 8.63 -45.93
C LEU A 21 -27.03 7.33 -45.31
N THR A 22 -27.87 6.32 -45.31
CA THR A 22 -27.65 4.89 -45.61
C THR A 22 -26.45 4.19 -45.01
N GLY A 23 -26.79 3.12 -44.32
CA GLY A 23 -26.01 2.15 -43.62
C GLY A 23 -24.83 1.55 -44.35
N ALA A 24 -23.80 1.35 -43.55
CA ALA A 24 -22.89 0.23 -43.66
C ALA A 24 -22.54 -0.19 -42.22
N MET A 25 -23.09 -1.32 -41.81
CA MET A 25 -22.63 -2.01 -40.59
C MET A 25 -21.18 -2.40 -40.84
N GLY A 26 -20.23 -1.65 -40.28
CA GLY A 26 -18.86 -2.07 -40.11
C GLY A 26 -18.81 -3.14 -39.04
N PRO A 27 -17.85 -4.09 -39.09
CA PRO A 27 -17.81 -5.19 -38.16
C PRO A 27 -17.56 -4.67 -36.73
N ALA A 28 -18.48 -5.07 -35.83
CA ALA A 28 -18.45 -4.75 -34.42
C ALA A 28 -17.09 -5.16 -33.82
N ASP A 29 -16.63 -4.29 -33.00
CA ASP A 29 -15.60 -4.34 -31.98
C ASP A 29 -15.41 -5.73 -31.31
N THR A 30 -14.88 -6.70 -32.07
CA THR A 30 -14.41 -7.98 -31.52
C THR A 30 -12.99 -7.90 -30.97
N GLY A 31 -12.27 -6.82 -31.28
CA GLY A 31 -10.88 -6.62 -30.85
C GLY A 31 -10.74 -6.26 -29.35
N ALA A 32 -11.62 -5.41 -28.84
CA ALA A 32 -11.59 -5.00 -27.43
C ALA A 32 -11.97 -6.15 -26.48
N LYS A 33 -12.99 -6.94 -26.83
CA LYS A 33 -13.37 -8.14 -26.05
C LYS A 33 -12.36 -9.28 -26.12
N ALA A 34 -11.66 -9.45 -27.24
CA ALA A 34 -10.57 -10.42 -27.36
C ALA A 34 -9.33 -9.99 -26.57
N SER A 35 -9.02 -8.67 -26.51
CA SER A 35 -7.95 -8.08 -25.72
C SER A 35 -8.19 -8.21 -24.21
N GLU A 36 -9.42 -7.95 -23.73
CA GLU A 36 -9.76 -8.17 -22.30
C GLU A 36 -9.73 -9.65 -21.91
N LYS A 37 -10.19 -10.53 -22.78
CA LYS A 37 -10.15 -11.98 -22.52
C LYS A 37 -8.74 -12.56 -22.54
N SER A 38 -7.85 -12.00 -23.38
CA SER A 38 -6.42 -12.35 -23.42
C SER A 38 -5.67 -11.81 -22.19
N ALA A 39 -5.95 -10.57 -21.74
CA ALA A 39 -5.37 -9.99 -20.55
C ALA A 39 -5.71 -10.78 -19.27
N ARG A 40 -6.93 -11.30 -19.15
CA ARG A 40 -7.34 -12.17 -18.02
C ARG A 40 -6.68 -13.55 -18.03
N ARG A 41 -6.26 -14.07 -19.20
CA ARG A 41 -5.60 -15.39 -19.30
C ARG A 41 -4.17 -15.40 -18.78
N ASN A 42 -3.53 -14.24 -18.66
CA ASN A 42 -2.12 -14.12 -18.26
C ASN A 42 -1.93 -13.62 -16.82
N LEU A 43 -3.01 -13.43 -16.05
CA LEU A 43 -2.89 -13.06 -14.65
C LEU A 43 -2.36 -14.24 -13.83
N PRO A 44 -1.49 -14.00 -12.83
CA PRO A 44 -0.99 -15.02 -11.92
C PRO A 44 -2.11 -15.77 -11.23
N ARG A 45 -1.93 -17.08 -11.01
CA ARG A 45 -2.85 -17.83 -10.15
C ARG A 45 -2.77 -17.29 -8.73
N GLN A 46 -3.90 -17.31 -8.04
CA GLN A 46 -4.02 -16.84 -6.66
C GLN A 46 -5.05 -17.67 -5.88
N TRP A 47 -4.93 -17.55 -4.57
CA TRP A 47 -5.92 -18.09 -3.64
C TRP A 47 -6.03 -17.14 -2.46
N THR A 48 -7.24 -17.00 -1.91
CA THR A 48 -7.51 -16.27 -0.67
C THR A 48 -8.34 -17.15 0.24
N ARG A 49 -8.03 -17.14 1.52
CA ARG A 49 -8.70 -17.94 2.55
C ARG A 49 -10.18 -17.56 2.67
N PRO A 50 -11.08 -18.50 2.56
CA PRO A 50 -12.47 -18.31 2.94
C PRO A 50 -12.62 -18.48 4.46
N GLY A 51 -13.26 -17.50 5.13
CA GLY A 51 -13.60 -17.59 6.56
C GLY A 51 -12.44 -17.38 7.54
N PRO A 52 -12.63 -17.73 8.82
CA PRO A 52 -11.72 -17.38 9.91
C PRO A 52 -10.37 -18.10 9.84
N LEU A 53 -9.39 -17.62 10.64
CA LEU A 53 -8.04 -18.19 10.68
C LEU A 53 -8.01 -19.63 11.22
N GLY A 54 -8.90 -19.96 12.15
CA GLY A 54 -8.81 -21.19 12.93
C GLY A 54 -7.78 -21.08 14.06
N ALA A 55 -7.11 -22.18 14.37
CA ALA A 55 -6.03 -22.16 15.36
C ALA A 55 -4.80 -21.41 14.85
N THR A 56 -4.31 -20.47 15.64
CA THR A 56 -3.08 -19.72 15.38
C THR A 56 -1.89 -20.42 16.05
N PRO A 57 -0.70 -20.41 15.43
CA PRO A 57 0.49 -20.96 16.06
C PRO A 57 0.89 -20.15 17.29
N LYS A 58 1.44 -20.83 18.29
CA LYS A 58 2.08 -20.20 19.42
C LYS A 58 3.51 -19.78 19.03
N ARG A 59 3.94 -18.62 19.49
CA ARG A 59 5.32 -18.18 19.34
C ARG A 59 6.19 -18.83 20.42
N ASP A 60 7.10 -19.67 20.02
CA ASP A 60 8.08 -20.33 20.90
C ASP A 60 9.42 -19.57 20.92
N THR A 61 9.77 -18.92 19.80
CA THR A 61 10.99 -18.09 19.69
C THR A 61 10.79 -16.89 18.75
N ASP A 62 11.47 -15.80 19.06
CA ASP A 62 11.54 -14.60 18.21
C ASP A 62 12.60 -14.69 17.10
N THR A 63 13.36 -15.76 17.06
CA THR A 63 14.37 -15.99 16.02
C THR A 63 13.77 -16.55 14.74
N LEU A 64 12.51 -16.99 14.76
CA LEU A 64 11.83 -17.62 13.64
C LEU A 64 10.49 -16.89 13.32
N PRO A 65 10.00 -16.97 12.06
CA PRO A 65 8.69 -16.46 11.71
C PRO A 65 7.58 -17.13 12.52
N LEU A 66 6.54 -16.39 12.90
CA LEU A 66 5.40 -16.96 13.63
C LEU A 66 4.73 -18.10 12.85
N SER A 67 4.68 -18.00 11.54
CA SER A 67 4.10 -19.04 10.66
C SER A 67 4.94 -20.32 10.54
N ASP A 68 6.21 -20.28 10.98
CA ASP A 68 7.13 -21.41 10.84
C ASP A 68 8.09 -21.53 12.03
N GLN A 69 7.54 -21.77 13.20
CA GLN A 69 8.31 -21.96 14.44
C GLN A 69 9.15 -23.26 14.45
N GLY A 70 8.88 -24.19 13.51
CA GLY A 70 9.70 -25.40 13.27
C GLY A 70 10.83 -25.19 12.28
N ASN A 71 11.00 -24.00 11.73
CA ASN A 71 12.03 -23.62 10.76
C ASN A 71 12.12 -24.53 9.51
N LYS A 72 10.99 -24.98 9.00
CA LYS A 72 10.91 -25.79 7.76
C LYS A 72 11.41 -25.05 6.52
N GLY A 73 11.31 -23.70 6.55
CA GLY A 73 11.80 -22.81 5.48
C GLY A 73 13.30 -22.51 5.56
N SER A 74 14.03 -23.05 6.55
CA SER A 74 15.46 -22.78 6.78
C SER A 74 15.77 -21.29 6.97
N TRP A 75 14.94 -20.60 7.74
CA TRP A 75 15.02 -19.17 7.96
C TRP A 75 16.22 -18.78 8.84
N LYS A 76 16.93 -17.73 8.42
CA LYS A 76 17.97 -17.05 9.20
C LYS A 76 17.58 -15.58 9.35
N LYS A 77 17.54 -15.08 10.60
CA LYS A 77 17.14 -13.69 10.90
C LYS A 77 18.04 -12.71 10.13
N TYR A 78 17.43 -11.77 9.42
CA TYR A 78 18.08 -10.73 8.64
C TYR A 78 18.08 -9.43 9.43
N GLN A 79 19.13 -9.21 10.20
CA GLN A 79 19.21 -8.15 11.20
C GLN A 79 19.17 -6.74 10.58
N ALA A 80 19.75 -6.55 9.38
CA ALA A 80 19.74 -5.25 8.70
C ALA A 80 18.35 -4.75 8.33
N MET A 81 17.35 -5.65 8.24
CA MET A 81 15.95 -5.33 7.96
C MET A 81 15.03 -5.57 9.15
N SER A 82 15.59 -5.92 10.30
CA SER A 82 14.83 -6.14 11.53
C SER A 82 15.01 -4.97 12.48
N ASP A 83 13.92 -4.58 13.17
CA ASP A 83 13.93 -3.53 14.17
C ASP A 83 12.86 -3.81 15.22
N GLU A 84 13.21 -3.79 16.47
CA GLU A 84 12.30 -3.94 17.63
C GLU A 84 11.84 -2.56 18.14
N PHE A 85 12.28 -1.47 17.48
CA PHE A 85 11.97 -0.09 17.80
C PHE A 85 12.24 0.28 19.27
N GLU A 86 13.26 -0.30 19.84
CA GLU A 86 13.74 0.06 21.16
C GLU A 86 14.42 1.44 21.14
N GLY A 87 14.38 2.15 22.25
CA GLY A 87 14.96 3.49 22.36
C GLY A 87 13.93 4.60 22.14
N THR A 88 14.40 5.78 21.74
CA THR A 88 13.60 7.02 21.65
C THR A 88 13.59 7.65 20.27
N GLU A 89 14.38 7.12 19.34
CA GLU A 89 14.53 7.65 17.99
C GLU A 89 14.54 6.51 16.96
N LEU A 90 14.08 6.82 15.76
CA LEU A 90 14.14 5.92 14.62
C LEU A 90 15.62 5.72 14.21
N ASP A 91 16.04 4.45 14.04
CA ASP A 91 17.39 4.14 13.58
C ASP A 91 17.66 4.74 12.19
N SER A 92 18.40 5.86 12.18
CA SER A 92 18.74 6.59 10.96
C SER A 92 19.69 5.85 10.02
N GLN A 93 20.27 4.73 10.42
CA GLN A 93 21.06 3.86 9.53
C GLN A 93 20.15 2.94 8.70
N LYS A 94 19.00 2.55 9.26
CA LYS A 94 18.04 1.63 8.62
C LYS A 94 16.93 2.35 7.88
N TRP A 95 16.45 3.49 8.41
CA TRP A 95 15.18 4.08 8.00
C TRP A 95 15.30 5.55 7.57
N TRP A 96 14.46 5.91 6.61
CA TRP A 96 14.08 7.29 6.34
C TRP A 96 12.79 7.60 7.13
N PRO A 97 12.71 8.72 7.89
CA PRO A 97 11.47 9.13 8.58
C PRO A 97 10.47 9.79 7.61
N THR A 98 10.45 9.37 6.37
CA THR A 98 9.56 9.81 5.29
C THR A 98 9.72 8.88 4.10
N ASN A 99 8.90 9.03 3.06
CA ASN A 99 9.16 8.44 1.76
C ASN A 99 9.94 9.44 0.89
N PRO A 100 11.19 9.18 0.50
CA PRO A 100 12.02 10.13 -0.23
C PRO A 100 11.52 10.48 -1.64
N THR A 101 10.70 9.61 -2.24
CA THR A 101 10.25 9.74 -3.63
C THR A 101 8.78 10.08 -3.77
N TRP A 102 8.01 9.99 -2.68
CA TRP A 102 6.58 10.24 -2.67
C TRP A 102 6.17 11.06 -1.44
N LYS A 103 5.32 12.07 -1.66
CA LYS A 103 4.94 13.04 -0.62
C LYS A 103 3.68 12.67 0.16
N GLY A 104 3.06 11.54 -0.15
CA GLY A 104 1.77 11.11 0.39
C GLY A 104 0.63 11.28 -0.61
N ARG A 105 -0.56 10.83 -0.21
CA ARG A 105 -1.79 10.91 -1.01
C ARG A 105 -2.60 12.13 -0.58
N LYS A 106 -2.92 12.98 -1.53
CA LYS A 106 -3.76 14.17 -1.29
C LYS A 106 -5.10 13.79 -0.65
N PRO A 107 -5.57 14.55 0.32
CA PRO A 107 -5.07 15.83 0.80
C PRO A 107 -3.99 15.75 1.90
N GLY A 108 -3.51 14.55 2.29
CA GLY A 108 -2.54 14.32 3.35
C GLY A 108 -1.10 14.36 2.88
N LEU A 109 -0.25 15.14 3.57
CA LEU A 109 1.19 15.28 3.32
C LEU A 109 1.99 14.47 4.32
N PHE A 110 2.92 13.64 3.89
CA PHE A 110 3.90 13.02 4.78
C PHE A 110 4.81 14.07 5.42
N HIS A 111 4.89 14.01 6.74
CA HIS A 111 5.68 14.94 7.52
C HIS A 111 6.56 14.18 8.54
N PRO A 112 7.89 14.34 8.54
CA PRO A 112 8.80 13.55 9.40
C PRO A 112 8.50 13.64 10.90
N ARG A 113 7.99 14.77 11.42
CA ARG A 113 7.63 14.90 12.84
C ARG A 113 6.43 14.08 13.27
N ASN A 114 5.72 13.44 12.33
CA ASN A 114 4.64 12.51 12.61
C ASN A 114 5.13 11.08 12.81
N VAL A 115 6.44 10.86 12.64
CA VAL A 115 7.13 9.62 12.95
C VAL A 115 7.82 9.77 14.30
N SER A 116 7.60 8.82 15.21
CA SER A 116 8.30 8.78 16.50
C SER A 116 8.52 7.35 16.94
N VAL A 117 9.56 7.13 17.77
CA VAL A 117 9.80 5.87 18.45
C VAL A 117 9.65 6.12 19.95
N ARG A 118 8.78 5.37 20.59
CA ARG A 118 8.51 5.49 22.02
C ARG A 118 7.88 4.21 22.57
N ASP A 119 8.27 3.86 23.78
CA ASP A 119 7.73 2.70 24.53
C ASP A 119 7.85 1.39 23.73
N GLY A 120 9.00 1.18 23.05
CA GLY A 120 9.26 0.00 22.23
C GLY A 120 8.38 -0.07 20.96
N LYS A 121 8.00 1.07 20.38
CA LYS A 121 7.11 1.11 19.22
C LYS A 121 7.49 2.22 18.25
N LEU A 122 7.38 1.93 16.99
CA LEU A 122 7.29 2.94 15.93
C LEU A 122 5.83 3.43 15.86
N LEU A 123 5.65 4.74 15.93
CA LEU A 123 4.35 5.42 15.89
C LEU A 123 4.29 6.32 14.65
N LEU A 124 3.32 6.06 13.78
CA LEU A 124 3.01 6.85 12.59
C LEU A 124 1.68 7.57 12.82
N THR A 125 1.76 8.90 13.04
CA THR A 125 0.61 9.69 13.44
C THR A 125 0.00 10.44 12.26
N MET A 126 -1.31 10.34 12.07
CA MET A 126 -2.09 11.22 11.20
C MET A 126 -2.70 12.33 12.04
N ARG A 127 -2.61 13.58 11.55
CA ARG A 127 -3.12 14.77 12.23
C ARG A 127 -3.95 15.62 11.27
N LYS A 128 -4.99 16.25 11.80
CA LYS A 128 -5.65 17.36 11.12
C LYS A 128 -4.89 18.63 11.45
N GLU A 129 -4.05 19.04 10.56
CA GLU A 129 -3.25 20.27 10.70
C GLU A 129 -2.76 20.76 9.34
N HIS A 130 -2.46 22.06 9.29
CA HIS A 130 -1.83 22.70 8.14
C HIS A 130 -0.39 23.08 8.49
N VAL A 131 0.53 22.80 7.56
CA VAL A 131 1.94 23.20 7.70
C VAL A 131 2.36 24.09 6.54
N PRO A 132 3.28 25.07 6.73
CA PRO A 132 3.61 26.09 5.71
C PRO A 132 4.04 25.53 4.34
N LYS A 133 4.59 24.34 4.29
CA LYS A 133 4.97 23.69 3.02
C LYS A 133 3.78 23.30 2.15
N MET A 134 2.60 23.10 2.74
CA MET A 134 1.39 22.73 1.99
C MET A 134 0.94 23.86 1.06
N ASP A 135 1.12 25.12 1.41
CA ASP A 135 0.74 26.28 0.59
C ASP A 135 1.40 26.29 -0.79
N LYS A 136 2.57 25.64 -0.90
CA LYS A 136 3.34 25.51 -2.14
C LYS A 136 3.08 24.22 -2.90
N LEU A 137 2.23 23.34 -2.36
CA LEU A 137 1.97 22.00 -2.89
C LEU A 137 0.50 21.86 -3.29
N GLN A 138 0.24 21.85 -4.59
CA GLN A 138 -1.13 21.73 -5.09
C GLN A 138 -1.83 20.46 -4.58
N GLY A 139 -2.97 20.64 -3.92
CA GLY A 139 -3.86 19.59 -3.43
C GLY A 139 -3.46 18.96 -2.10
N PHE A 140 -2.34 19.36 -1.47
CA PHE A 140 -2.01 18.99 -0.10
C PHE A 140 -2.53 20.06 0.85
N HIS A 141 -3.41 19.66 1.76
CA HIS A 141 -4.02 20.54 2.77
C HIS A 141 -4.67 19.69 3.86
N THR A 142 -5.03 20.25 4.98
CA THR A 142 -5.86 19.65 6.03
C THR A 142 -5.18 18.58 6.87
N TYR A 143 -4.39 17.66 6.28
CA TYR A 143 -3.80 16.55 7.04
C TYR A 143 -2.29 16.49 6.84
N THR A 144 -1.58 16.19 7.95
CA THR A 144 -0.24 15.63 7.88
C THR A 144 -0.29 14.16 8.27
N CYS A 145 0.46 13.35 7.55
CA CYS A 145 0.57 11.91 7.70
C CYS A 145 2.02 11.52 7.97
N ALA A 146 2.29 10.25 8.18
CA ALA A 146 3.64 9.74 8.42
C ALA A 146 4.01 8.70 7.38
N ALA A 147 5.28 8.61 7.04
CA ALA A 147 5.86 7.50 6.30
C ALA A 147 7.23 7.14 6.83
N VAL A 148 7.59 5.87 6.73
CA VAL A 148 8.92 5.33 7.01
C VAL A 148 9.32 4.40 5.88
N GLN A 149 10.51 4.56 5.34
CA GLN A 149 11.03 3.71 4.27
C GLN A 149 12.39 3.14 4.64
N SER A 150 12.61 1.85 4.33
CA SER A 150 13.92 1.24 4.51
C SER A 150 14.96 1.86 3.56
N LYS A 151 16.19 2.05 4.06
CA LYS A 151 17.34 2.46 3.24
C LYS A 151 17.88 1.30 2.41
N THR A 152 17.80 0.10 2.95
CA THR A 152 18.16 -1.14 2.27
C THR A 152 16.99 -1.67 1.45
N LYS A 153 17.28 -2.18 0.26
CA LYS A 153 16.33 -2.94 -0.54
C LYS A 153 16.51 -4.43 -0.30
N VAL A 154 15.42 -5.16 -0.34
CA VAL A 154 15.40 -6.61 -0.19
C VAL A 154 14.79 -7.27 -1.41
N LYS A 155 15.26 -8.47 -1.71
CA LYS A 155 14.65 -9.34 -2.72
C LYS A 155 14.47 -10.71 -2.09
N TYR A 156 13.20 -11.13 -1.97
CA TYR A 156 12.80 -12.37 -1.33
C TYR A 156 13.05 -12.41 0.18
N GLY A 157 12.49 -13.37 0.85
CA GLY A 157 12.57 -13.55 2.29
C GLY A 157 11.21 -13.69 2.96
N TYR A 158 11.24 -13.70 4.27
CA TYR A 158 10.05 -13.59 5.11
C TYR A 158 10.14 -12.28 5.90
N PHE A 159 9.05 -11.54 5.93
CA PHE A 159 8.93 -10.25 6.62
C PHE A 159 7.71 -10.29 7.52
N GLU A 160 7.86 -9.91 8.77
CA GLU A 160 6.81 -9.96 9.77
C GLU A 160 6.76 -8.66 10.55
N VAL A 161 5.57 -8.14 10.76
CA VAL A 161 5.34 -6.99 11.63
C VAL A 161 4.27 -7.31 12.64
N LYS A 162 4.43 -6.84 13.89
CA LYS A 162 3.35 -6.80 14.87
C LYS A 162 2.87 -5.37 14.95
N ALA A 163 1.62 -5.15 14.55
CA ALA A 163 1.11 -3.81 14.36
C ALA A 163 -0.37 -3.68 14.73
N LYS A 164 -0.74 -2.47 15.13
CA LYS A 164 -2.11 -2.04 15.34
C LYS A 164 -2.40 -0.85 14.41
N PRO A 165 -3.33 -1.01 13.46
CA PRO A 165 -3.75 0.06 12.54
C PRO A 165 -4.36 1.26 13.28
N MET A 166 -4.41 2.40 12.61
CA MET A 166 -5.13 3.58 13.09
C MET A 166 -6.61 3.28 13.33
N LYS A 167 -7.14 3.81 14.42
CA LYS A 167 -8.58 3.77 14.71
C LYS A 167 -9.28 4.99 14.09
N SER A 168 -9.14 5.13 12.78
CA SER A 168 -9.74 6.18 11.96
C SER A 168 -9.93 5.69 10.52
N ALA A 169 -10.56 6.48 9.66
CA ALA A 169 -10.69 6.17 8.23
C ALA A 169 -9.41 6.44 7.40
N GLY A 170 -8.29 6.73 8.05
CA GLY A 170 -6.98 6.75 7.38
C GLY A 170 -6.47 5.34 7.10
N SER A 171 -5.66 5.16 6.05
CA SER A 171 -4.97 3.91 5.78
C SER A 171 -3.76 3.73 6.67
N SER A 172 -3.61 2.53 7.22
CA SER A 172 -2.37 2.03 7.80
C SER A 172 -1.81 0.99 6.85
N SER A 173 -0.61 1.25 6.31
CA SER A 173 -0.05 0.44 5.23
C SER A 173 1.32 -0.12 5.58
N PHE A 174 1.54 -1.37 5.16
CA PHE A 174 2.83 -2.04 5.13
C PHE A 174 3.01 -2.65 3.75
N TRP A 175 4.03 -2.22 3.03
CA TRP A 175 4.16 -2.51 1.62
C TRP A 175 5.59 -2.43 1.12
N PHE A 176 5.83 -2.97 -0.07
CA PHE A 176 7.13 -2.99 -0.73
C PHE A 176 7.03 -2.42 -2.12
N TYR A 177 7.96 -1.56 -2.53
CA TYR A 177 8.04 -1.11 -3.91
C TYR A 177 9.44 -0.72 -4.32
N ALA A 178 9.67 -0.67 -5.61
CA ALA A 178 10.76 0.06 -6.20
C ALA A 178 10.40 0.54 -7.60
N THR A 179 10.92 1.71 -7.96
CA THR A 179 10.77 2.27 -9.29
C THR A 179 12.13 2.56 -9.91
N SER A 180 12.26 2.23 -11.18
CA SER A 180 13.38 2.55 -12.05
C SER A 180 12.87 2.82 -13.47
N ARG A 181 13.78 3.06 -14.41
CA ARG A 181 13.40 3.23 -15.81
C ARG A 181 12.54 2.07 -16.35
N ASP A 182 12.96 0.82 -16.08
CA ASP A 182 12.38 -0.36 -16.71
C ASP A 182 11.51 -1.17 -15.76
N TRP A 183 11.59 -0.92 -14.45
CA TRP A 183 10.86 -1.65 -13.43
C TRP A 183 10.11 -0.72 -12.50
N HIS A 184 8.86 -1.04 -12.25
CA HIS A 184 8.06 -0.48 -11.16
C HIS A 184 7.03 -1.53 -10.78
N THR A 185 7.27 -2.21 -9.66
CA THR A 185 6.39 -3.20 -9.07
C THR A 185 6.22 -2.93 -7.59
N GLU A 186 5.12 -3.42 -7.03
CA GLU A 186 4.71 -3.18 -5.65
C GLU A 186 4.02 -4.41 -5.07
N ILE A 187 4.21 -4.65 -3.79
CA ILE A 187 3.55 -5.70 -3.01
C ILE A 187 2.99 -5.04 -1.76
N ASP A 188 1.65 -4.96 -1.67
CA ASP A 188 0.97 -4.46 -0.49
C ASP A 188 0.71 -5.63 0.46
N VAL A 189 1.43 -5.64 1.58
CA VAL A 189 1.18 -6.63 2.62
C VAL A 189 -0.18 -6.35 3.23
N TYR A 190 -0.45 -5.08 3.53
CA TYR A 190 -1.80 -4.61 3.83
C TYR A 190 -1.98 -3.11 3.61
N GLU A 191 -3.26 -2.77 3.38
CA GLU A 191 -3.83 -1.44 3.49
C GLU A 191 -5.12 -1.58 4.31
N ILE A 192 -5.10 -1.10 5.56
CA ILE A 192 -6.19 -1.26 6.50
C ILE A 192 -6.80 0.11 6.82
N GLY A 193 -8.09 0.26 6.52
CA GLY A 193 -8.86 1.49 6.69
C GLY A 193 -9.45 1.69 8.10
N GLY A 194 -8.94 0.98 9.11
CA GLY A 194 -9.28 1.17 10.52
C GLY A 194 -10.79 1.17 10.81
N THR A 195 -11.37 2.35 10.97
CA THR A 195 -12.82 2.54 11.22
C THR A 195 -13.58 2.99 9.99
N ALA A 196 -12.98 2.96 8.81
CA ALA A 196 -13.66 3.32 7.57
C ALA A 196 -14.89 2.41 7.35
N PRO A 197 -16.10 2.97 7.10
CA PRO A 197 -17.32 2.19 6.98
C PRO A 197 -17.22 1.06 5.96
N LYS A 198 -17.54 -0.17 6.36
CA LYS A 198 -17.43 -1.42 5.58
C LYS A 198 -16.00 -1.95 5.38
N PHE A 199 -15.00 -1.31 5.97
CA PHE A 199 -13.59 -1.75 5.87
C PHE A 199 -12.99 -2.16 7.22
N GLU A 200 -13.68 -1.99 8.33
CA GLU A 200 -13.18 -2.18 9.70
C GLU A 200 -12.58 -3.58 9.93
N LYS A 201 -13.10 -4.57 9.20
CA LYS A 201 -12.68 -5.97 9.29
C LYS A 201 -11.89 -6.45 8.07
N LYS A 202 -11.57 -5.56 7.13
CA LYS A 202 -10.96 -5.95 5.88
C LYS A 202 -9.45 -5.83 5.94
N TYR A 203 -8.80 -6.94 5.68
CA TYR A 203 -7.38 -7.02 5.40
C TYR A 203 -7.18 -7.02 3.89
N ASN A 204 -6.89 -5.84 3.34
CA ASN A 204 -6.69 -5.67 1.90
C ASN A 204 -5.22 -5.93 1.56
N MET A 205 -5.00 -6.78 0.57
CA MET A 205 -3.69 -7.18 0.06
C MET A 205 -3.65 -6.94 -1.43
N ASN A 206 -2.52 -6.52 -1.98
CA ASN A 206 -2.42 -6.30 -3.40
C ASN A 206 -1.04 -6.66 -3.96
N VAL A 207 -0.96 -6.79 -5.26
CA VAL A 207 0.28 -6.73 -6.01
C VAL A 207 0.05 -5.87 -7.25
N HIS A 208 0.99 -4.98 -7.54
CA HIS A 208 0.93 -4.09 -8.69
C HIS A 208 2.12 -4.31 -9.61
N VAL A 209 1.85 -4.31 -10.91
CA VAL A 209 2.83 -4.15 -11.96
C VAL A 209 2.51 -2.85 -12.69
N PHE A 210 3.31 -1.84 -12.51
CA PHE A 210 3.20 -0.59 -13.27
C PHE A 210 3.98 -0.70 -14.58
N ARG A 211 5.15 -1.31 -14.53
CA ARG A 211 5.96 -1.70 -15.68
C ARG A 211 7.04 -2.71 -15.33
N THR A 212 7.38 -3.52 -16.31
CA THR A 212 8.59 -4.37 -16.37
C THR A 212 9.17 -4.28 -17.78
N PRO A 213 10.32 -4.88 -18.09
CA PRO A 213 10.82 -4.93 -19.45
C PRO A 213 9.84 -5.50 -20.47
N THR A 214 8.99 -6.44 -20.03
CA THR A 214 8.02 -7.17 -20.87
C THR A 214 6.56 -6.72 -20.69
N GLU A 215 6.23 -5.98 -19.63
CA GLU A 215 4.89 -5.46 -19.36
C GLU A 215 4.96 -3.94 -19.16
N ARG A 216 4.23 -3.20 -19.98
CA ARG A 216 4.22 -1.72 -19.95
C ARG A 216 2.87 -1.13 -19.54
N ARG A 217 1.86 -1.98 -19.35
CA ARG A 217 0.54 -1.56 -18.92
C ARG A 217 0.36 -1.88 -17.44
N HIS A 218 -0.09 -0.87 -16.68
CA HIS A 218 -0.42 -1.07 -15.27
C HIS A 218 -1.57 -2.07 -15.10
N TRP A 219 -1.39 -2.98 -14.17
CA TRP A 219 -2.43 -3.86 -13.65
C TRP A 219 -2.14 -4.20 -12.19
N SER A 220 -3.17 -4.65 -11.48
CA SER A 220 -3.06 -5.10 -10.10
C SER A 220 -3.91 -6.34 -9.86
N LEU A 221 -3.59 -7.06 -8.80
CA LEU A 221 -4.31 -8.24 -8.38
C LEU A 221 -4.63 -8.13 -6.89
N HIS A 222 -5.79 -7.54 -6.61
CA HIS A 222 -6.29 -7.33 -5.25
C HIS A 222 -6.80 -8.64 -4.64
N GLY A 223 -6.63 -8.77 -3.31
CA GLY A 223 -7.22 -9.80 -2.48
C GLY A 223 -7.67 -9.23 -1.15
N GLU A 224 -8.73 -9.79 -0.59
CA GLU A 224 -9.30 -9.35 0.67
C GLU A 224 -9.57 -10.56 1.56
N TRP A 225 -9.13 -10.48 2.82
CA TRP A 225 -9.58 -11.41 3.87
C TRP A 225 -10.38 -10.62 4.89
N VAL A 226 -11.52 -11.19 5.33
CA VAL A 226 -12.40 -10.54 6.31
C VAL A 226 -12.16 -11.14 7.69
N ALA A 227 -11.67 -10.32 8.60
CA ALA A 227 -11.43 -10.68 10.00
C ALA A 227 -12.76 -10.83 10.77
N PRO A 228 -12.78 -11.63 11.84
CA PRO A 228 -13.96 -11.75 12.70
C PRO A 228 -14.26 -10.47 13.50
N ALA A 229 -13.22 -9.67 13.82
CA ALA A 229 -13.28 -8.43 14.58
C ALA A 229 -12.62 -7.27 13.82
N ASN A 230 -12.77 -6.05 14.33
CA ASN A 230 -12.09 -4.88 13.78
C ASN A 230 -10.58 -4.99 14.04
N LEU A 231 -9.79 -4.89 12.97
CA LEU A 231 -8.32 -5.02 13.01
C LEU A 231 -7.63 -3.86 13.75
N ALA A 232 -8.29 -2.71 13.89
CA ALA A 232 -7.73 -1.56 14.61
C ALA A 232 -7.94 -1.62 16.13
N GLU A 233 -8.62 -2.65 16.66
CA GLU A 233 -8.83 -2.77 18.11
C GLU A 233 -7.61 -3.34 18.84
N ASP A 234 -6.81 -4.21 18.19
CA ASP A 234 -5.67 -4.84 18.83
C ASP A 234 -4.48 -5.00 17.86
N TYR A 235 -3.35 -5.45 18.41
CA TYR A 235 -2.18 -5.84 17.65
C TYR A 235 -2.35 -7.22 17.04
N HIS A 236 -2.03 -7.32 15.77
CA HIS A 236 -1.92 -8.58 15.03
C HIS A 236 -0.53 -8.74 14.43
N VAL A 237 -0.15 -9.98 14.14
CA VAL A 237 1.08 -10.30 13.46
C VAL A 237 0.80 -10.50 11.97
N TYR A 238 1.31 -9.62 11.14
CA TYR A 238 1.17 -9.66 9.68
C TYR A 238 2.45 -10.11 9.04
N GLY A 239 2.40 -11.12 8.18
CA GLY A 239 3.56 -11.72 7.54
C GLY A 239 3.47 -11.72 6.02
N LEU A 240 4.62 -11.59 5.38
CA LEU A 240 4.84 -11.77 3.94
C LEU A 240 5.98 -12.76 3.73
N GLU A 241 5.70 -13.90 3.10
CA GLU A 241 6.74 -14.75 2.51
C GLU A 241 6.78 -14.48 1.01
N TRP A 242 7.93 -14.08 0.53
CA TRP A 242 8.13 -13.75 -0.87
C TRP A 242 9.37 -14.48 -1.40
N ASP A 243 9.15 -15.31 -2.41
CA ASP A 243 10.21 -16.04 -3.10
C ASP A 243 10.06 -15.94 -4.63
N ASP A 244 10.87 -16.66 -5.38
CA ASP A 244 10.88 -16.66 -6.85
C ASP A 244 9.62 -17.30 -7.47
N ASN A 245 8.85 -18.07 -6.69
CA ASN A 245 7.70 -18.81 -7.17
C ASN A 245 6.38 -18.22 -6.66
N LYS A 246 6.36 -17.70 -5.43
CA LYS A 246 5.13 -17.26 -4.75
C LYS A 246 5.33 -16.07 -3.84
N ILE A 247 4.25 -15.32 -3.67
CA ILE A 247 4.07 -14.32 -2.64
C ILE A 247 2.94 -14.82 -1.76
N LYS A 248 3.14 -14.88 -0.43
CA LYS A 248 2.19 -15.43 0.55
C LYS A 248 2.00 -14.44 1.69
N TRP A 249 0.74 -14.22 2.07
CA TRP A 249 0.35 -13.33 3.16
C TRP A 249 -0.17 -14.13 4.35
N PHE A 250 0.21 -13.70 5.54
CA PHE A 250 -0.15 -14.36 6.79
C PHE A 250 -0.74 -13.35 7.76
N VAL A 251 -1.72 -13.77 8.54
CA VAL A 251 -2.24 -13.06 9.70
C VAL A 251 -2.14 -13.99 10.90
N ASP A 252 -1.52 -13.52 11.99
CA ASP A 252 -1.27 -14.30 13.21
C ASP A 252 -0.67 -15.69 12.92
N GLY A 253 0.28 -15.73 11.98
CA GLY A 253 0.98 -16.93 11.55
C GLY A 253 0.19 -17.87 10.61
N VAL A 254 -1.06 -17.55 10.27
CA VAL A 254 -1.90 -18.36 9.38
C VAL A 254 -1.93 -17.78 7.99
N LEU A 255 -1.72 -18.63 6.97
CA LEU A 255 -1.78 -18.25 5.56
C LEU A 255 -3.20 -17.79 5.19
N VAL A 256 -3.32 -16.55 4.69
CA VAL A 256 -4.61 -15.97 4.23
C VAL A 256 -4.67 -15.76 2.73
N ARG A 257 -3.52 -15.62 2.05
CA ARG A 257 -3.48 -15.46 0.59
C ARG A 257 -2.16 -15.96 0.03
N TRP A 258 -2.19 -16.40 -1.23
CA TRP A 258 -0.99 -16.51 -2.05
C TRP A 258 -1.26 -16.09 -3.50
N VAL A 259 -0.20 -15.62 -4.17
CA VAL A 259 -0.17 -15.27 -5.60
C VAL A 259 1.10 -15.88 -6.20
N GLU A 260 1.04 -16.41 -7.43
CA GLU A 260 2.25 -16.82 -8.16
C GLU A 260 3.12 -15.59 -8.45
N ASN A 261 4.42 -15.71 -8.18
CA ASN A 261 5.37 -14.64 -8.49
C ASN A 261 5.80 -14.71 -9.95
N THR A 262 5.20 -13.90 -10.80
CA THR A 262 5.51 -13.82 -12.23
C THR A 262 6.25 -12.52 -12.61
N HIS A 263 6.30 -11.52 -11.72
CA HIS A 263 6.83 -10.18 -12.05
C HIS A 263 7.62 -9.51 -10.92
N TRP A 264 7.51 -9.97 -9.68
CA TRP A 264 8.14 -9.33 -8.51
C TRP A 264 9.51 -9.96 -8.21
N HIS A 265 10.47 -9.70 -9.12
CA HIS A 265 11.82 -10.28 -9.08
C HIS A 265 12.94 -9.23 -8.93
N GLN A 266 12.58 -7.99 -8.59
CA GLN A 266 13.53 -6.90 -8.35
C GLN A 266 13.67 -6.61 -6.84
N PRO A 267 14.79 -6.05 -6.38
CA PRO A 267 14.90 -5.58 -5.01
C PRO A 267 13.94 -4.41 -4.74
N LEU A 268 13.18 -4.50 -3.64
CA LEU A 268 12.16 -3.53 -3.21
C LEU A 268 12.54 -2.90 -1.87
N THR A 269 12.13 -1.65 -1.64
CA THR A 269 12.15 -1.02 -0.31
C THR A 269 10.94 -1.45 0.49
N LEU A 270 11.11 -1.59 1.81
CA LEU A 270 10.03 -1.80 2.77
C LEU A 270 9.51 -0.45 3.24
N ASN A 271 8.19 -0.32 3.34
CA ASN A 271 7.53 0.93 3.69
C ASN A 271 6.43 0.72 4.71
N PHE A 272 6.30 1.69 5.61
CA PHE A 272 5.15 1.91 6.47
C PHE A 272 4.62 3.31 6.22
N ASP A 273 3.31 3.48 6.18
CA ASP A 273 2.72 4.80 6.23
C ASP A 273 1.32 4.83 6.87
N SER A 274 0.99 6.01 7.37
CA SER A 274 -0.37 6.44 7.61
C SER A 274 -0.73 7.43 6.53
N GLU A 275 -1.82 7.21 5.77
CA GLU A 275 -2.18 8.10 4.67
C GLU A 275 -3.69 8.32 4.55
N THR A 276 -4.08 9.40 3.86
CA THR A 276 -5.47 9.61 3.45
C THR A 276 -5.77 8.82 2.19
N MET A 277 -6.96 8.19 2.13
CA MET A 277 -7.46 7.49 0.93
C MET A 277 -8.90 7.91 0.61
N PRO A 278 -9.12 9.16 0.20
CA PRO A 278 -10.47 9.74 0.11
C PRO A 278 -11.41 8.99 -0.83
N ASN A 279 -10.88 8.39 -1.89
CA ASN A 279 -11.67 7.67 -2.90
C ASN A 279 -11.91 6.19 -2.55
N TRP A 280 -11.35 5.71 -1.46
CA TRP A 280 -11.48 4.30 -1.03
C TRP A 280 -12.03 4.20 0.39
N PHE A 281 -11.29 4.68 1.37
CA PHE A 281 -11.70 4.62 2.79
C PHE A 281 -12.48 5.85 3.25
N GLY A 282 -12.48 6.92 2.46
CA GLY A 282 -12.97 8.22 2.87
C GLY A 282 -11.91 9.05 3.59
N LEU A 283 -12.34 10.04 4.32
CA LEU A 283 -11.48 10.86 5.18
C LEU A 283 -11.85 10.61 6.65
N PRO A 284 -10.88 10.68 7.58
CA PRO A 284 -11.15 10.50 9.01
C PRO A 284 -12.05 11.63 9.54
N ASN A 285 -12.91 11.30 10.52
CA ASN A 285 -13.62 12.31 11.27
C ASN A 285 -12.65 13.08 12.17
N ASP A 286 -13.01 14.30 12.53
CA ASP A 286 -12.16 15.16 13.35
C ASP A 286 -11.93 14.57 14.76
N GLU A 287 -12.95 13.94 15.33
CA GLU A 287 -12.87 13.27 16.64
C GLU A 287 -11.94 12.05 16.65
N ASP A 288 -11.66 11.46 15.52
CA ASP A 288 -10.73 10.33 15.39
C ASP A 288 -9.27 10.77 15.35
N LEU A 289 -8.99 12.07 15.29
CA LEU A 289 -7.64 12.62 15.13
C LEU A 289 -7.14 13.35 16.38
N PRO A 290 -5.85 13.26 16.72
CA PRO A 290 -4.80 12.52 16.00
C PRO A 290 -4.96 11.01 16.14
N SER A 291 -4.75 10.28 15.03
CA SER A 291 -4.81 8.83 15.00
C SER A 291 -3.42 8.22 14.78
N VAL A 292 -3.16 7.08 15.42
CA VAL A 292 -1.82 6.48 15.44
C VAL A 292 -1.86 5.06 14.89
N TYR A 293 -1.08 4.83 13.85
CA TYR A 293 -0.68 3.49 13.42
C TYR A 293 0.58 3.11 14.20
N SER A 294 0.53 2.00 14.94
CA SER A 294 1.56 1.57 15.87
C SER A 294 2.16 0.24 15.46
N VAL A 295 3.49 0.17 15.38
CA VAL A 295 4.26 -1.04 15.04
C VAL A 295 5.20 -1.38 16.19
N GLU A 296 5.04 -2.59 16.77
CA GLU A 296 5.91 -3.06 17.86
C GLU A 296 7.26 -3.56 17.33
N TYR A 297 7.25 -4.23 16.19
CA TYR A 297 8.50 -4.66 15.55
C TYR A 297 8.29 -4.87 14.04
N VAL A 298 9.40 -4.84 13.32
CA VAL A 298 9.56 -5.47 12.02
C VAL A 298 10.69 -6.48 12.11
N ARG A 299 10.42 -7.71 11.67
CA ARG A 299 11.41 -8.81 11.65
C ARG A 299 11.50 -9.38 10.26
N ALA A 300 12.70 -9.63 9.82
CA ALA A 300 12.99 -10.17 8.50
C ALA A 300 13.88 -11.40 8.59
N TRP A 301 13.69 -12.32 7.66
CA TRP A 301 14.50 -13.53 7.52
C TRP A 301 14.80 -13.79 6.04
N ASN A 302 16.00 -14.24 5.77
CA ASN A 302 16.40 -14.80 4.50
C ASN A 302 16.38 -16.34 4.59
N LYS A 303 16.22 -17.02 3.46
CA LYS A 303 16.48 -18.46 3.40
C LYS A 303 17.98 -18.68 3.64
N GLY A 304 18.32 -19.60 4.54
CA GLY A 304 19.67 -20.09 4.66
C GLY A 304 20.13 -20.77 3.37
N GLU A 305 21.39 -20.56 2.99
CA GLU A 305 22.03 -21.32 1.92
C GLU A 305 22.15 -22.79 2.32
#